data_777171c0caadac3d1e50ce1b25cec941
#
_entry.id   777171c0caadac3d1e50ce1b25cec941
#
_cell.length_a   1.000
_cell.length_b   1.000
_cell.length_c   1.000
_cell.angle_alpha   90.00
_cell.angle_beta   90.00
_cell.angle_gamma   90.00
#
_symmetry.space_group_name_H-M   'P 1'
#
loop_
_entity.id
_entity.type
_entity.pdbx_description
1 polymer ?
#
loop_
_entity_poly.entity_id
_entity_poly.type
_entity_poly.pdbx_seq_one_letter_code
_entity_poly.pdbx_strand_id
1 'polypeptide(L)'
;LESTQIFNDTQLQEYIRNLGEEIVAVSEMPNEKFIFTLLDSPDLNAFATRDNYVYVNRGLLNYVSNEAQLVSVLAHEVAHITRNHVLGQEEKATGAKIISTIAGALSGSSEVYEASMAYANSLIKGRGRKNELEADETGAEYMAKLGYEPTEMLSMLSIMKDYESYQKKQATSRGVTRPTYHGVFSSHPRN
;
A
#
# COMPACT_ATOMS: atom_id res chain seq x y z
N LEU A 1 13.13 -12.90 4.25
CA LEU A 1 12.79 -11.59 4.83
C LEU A 1 14.00 -11.16 5.63
N GLU A 2 14.82 -10.27 5.07
CA GLU A 2 15.78 -9.50 5.86
C GLU A 2 14.94 -8.75 6.90
N SER A 3 15.31 -8.86 8.17
CA SER A 3 14.62 -8.20 9.28
C SER A 3 14.78 -6.70 9.11
N THR A 4 13.80 -6.05 8.53
CA THR A 4 13.74 -4.58 8.45
C THR A 4 13.70 -4.06 9.88
N GLN A 5 14.71 -3.28 10.27
CA GLN A 5 14.82 -2.74 11.62
C GLN A 5 13.94 -1.50 11.78
N ILE A 6 13.50 -1.24 12.99
CA ILE A 6 12.83 0.01 13.35
C ILE A 6 13.89 1.13 13.29
N PHE A 7 13.54 2.25 12.64
CA PHE A 7 14.43 3.40 12.58
C PHE A 7 14.58 4.02 13.97
N ASN A 8 15.81 4.13 14.44
CA ASN A 8 16.12 4.55 15.82
C ASN A 8 16.19 6.08 15.95
N ASP A 9 15.05 6.74 15.79
CA ASP A 9 14.83 8.16 16.04
C ASP A 9 13.50 8.35 16.77
N THR A 10 13.57 8.58 18.08
CA THR A 10 12.39 8.67 18.94
C THR A 10 11.48 9.85 18.56
N GLN A 11 12.06 11.00 18.21
CA GLN A 11 11.27 12.20 17.87
C GLN A 11 10.49 11.98 16.56
N LEU A 12 11.15 11.37 15.58
CA LEU A 12 10.52 11.10 14.30
C LEU A 12 9.47 9.98 14.41
N GLN A 13 9.72 8.96 15.22
CA GLN A 13 8.71 7.93 15.55
C GLN A 13 7.48 8.55 16.21
N GLU A 14 7.67 9.44 17.19
CA GLU A 14 6.56 10.14 17.86
C GLU A 14 5.78 11.04 16.91
N TYR A 15 6.48 11.75 16.03
CA TYR A 15 5.86 12.61 15.02
C TYR A 15 4.94 11.81 14.08
N ILE A 16 5.44 10.70 13.51
CA ILE A 16 4.66 9.81 12.63
C ILE A 16 3.45 9.23 13.38
N ARG A 17 3.66 8.79 14.62
CA ARG A 17 2.59 8.26 15.47
C ARG A 17 1.50 9.31 15.71
N ASN A 18 1.87 10.53 16.10
CA ASN A 18 0.91 11.58 16.43
C ASN A 18 0.06 11.95 15.20
N LEU A 19 0.67 12.13 14.03
CA LEU A 19 -0.07 12.34 12.78
C LEU A 19 -1.03 11.19 12.47
N GLY A 20 -0.57 9.96 12.66
CA GLY A 20 -1.41 8.78 12.45
C GLY A 20 -2.60 8.72 13.42
N GLU A 21 -2.38 9.02 14.70
CA GLU A 21 -3.43 9.05 15.73
C GLU A 21 -4.49 10.14 15.43
N GLU A 22 -4.07 11.31 14.93
CA GLU A 22 -4.99 12.37 14.47
C GLU A 22 -5.86 11.89 13.30
N ILE A 23 -5.29 11.16 12.34
CA ILE A 23 -6.03 10.59 11.21
C ILE A 23 -7.04 9.55 11.71
N VAL A 24 -6.62 8.66 12.61
CA VAL A 24 -7.51 7.63 13.19
C VAL A 24 -8.67 8.28 13.94
N ALA A 25 -8.43 9.37 14.66
CA ALA A 25 -9.46 10.09 15.42
C ALA A 25 -10.61 10.63 14.56
N VAL A 26 -10.37 10.94 13.27
CA VAL A 26 -11.39 11.41 12.33
C VAL A 26 -11.92 10.33 11.40
N SER A 27 -11.42 9.11 11.52
CA SER A 27 -11.82 7.93 10.74
C SER A 27 -13.07 7.25 11.29
N GLU A 28 -13.52 6.17 10.65
CA GLU A 28 -14.62 5.32 11.13
C GLU A 28 -14.23 4.42 12.31
N MET A 29 -12.94 4.40 12.71
CA MET A 29 -12.41 3.56 13.80
C MET A 29 -11.71 4.38 14.89
N PRO A 30 -12.31 5.49 15.41
CA PRO A 30 -11.62 6.45 16.26
C PRO A 30 -11.20 5.90 17.64
N ASN A 31 -11.79 4.79 18.06
CA ASN A 31 -11.51 4.14 19.35
C ASN A 31 -10.60 2.91 19.22
N GLU A 32 -10.22 2.54 18.00
CA GLU A 32 -9.33 1.40 17.75
C GLU A 32 -7.87 1.81 17.90
N LYS A 33 -7.09 0.88 18.42
CA LYS A 33 -5.65 1.11 18.56
C LYS A 33 -4.96 0.82 17.25
N PHE A 34 -4.28 1.83 16.71
CA PHE A 34 -3.35 1.69 15.58
C PHE A 34 -1.91 1.80 16.07
N ILE A 35 -1.00 1.17 15.34
CA ILE A 35 0.44 1.20 15.62
C ILE A 35 1.16 1.71 14.38
N PHE A 36 1.75 2.89 14.50
CA PHE A 36 2.54 3.51 13.43
C PHE A 36 4.02 3.29 13.72
N THR A 37 4.76 2.80 12.73
CA THR A 37 6.17 2.47 12.88
C THR A 37 6.98 2.95 11.68
N LEU A 38 8.02 3.73 11.94
CA LEU A 38 9.00 4.11 10.93
C LEU A 38 10.08 3.02 10.85
N LEU A 39 10.28 2.49 9.65
CA LEU A 39 11.25 1.43 9.36
C LEU A 39 12.55 2.01 8.77
N ASP A 40 13.67 1.41 9.12
CA ASP A 40 14.97 1.73 8.50
C ASP A 40 15.13 1.04 7.14
N SER A 41 14.33 1.49 6.19
CA SER A 41 14.40 1.09 4.79
C SER A 41 14.57 2.33 3.91
N PRO A 42 15.49 2.30 2.93
CA PRO A 42 15.69 3.41 2.00
C PRO A 42 14.61 3.49 0.91
N ASP A 43 13.72 2.50 0.80
CA ASP A 43 12.70 2.44 -0.23
C ASP A 43 11.61 3.50 0.00
N LEU A 44 11.11 4.06 -1.09
CA LEU A 44 9.93 4.92 -1.07
C LEU A 44 8.69 4.03 -0.93
N ASN A 45 8.28 3.74 0.30
CA ASN A 45 7.13 2.89 0.57
C ASN A 45 6.47 3.20 1.91
N ALA A 46 5.17 2.89 2.00
CA ALA A 46 4.40 2.71 3.21
C ALA A 46 3.42 1.54 2.99
N PHE A 47 2.97 0.89 4.03
CA PHE A 47 1.99 -0.19 3.92
C PHE A 47 1.29 -0.45 5.25
N ALA A 48 0.04 -0.88 5.14
CA ALA A 48 -0.78 -1.30 6.26
C ALA A 48 -0.87 -2.83 6.37
N THR A 49 -1.08 -3.34 7.59
CA THR A 49 -1.30 -4.76 7.85
C THR A 49 -2.58 -5.01 8.65
N ARG A 50 -2.93 -6.27 8.78
CA ARG A 50 -4.17 -6.80 9.33
C ARG A 50 -4.51 -6.32 10.75
N ASP A 51 -3.50 -6.14 11.60
CA ASP A 51 -3.69 -5.85 13.03
C ASP A 51 -3.56 -4.36 13.34
N ASN A 52 -4.00 -3.50 12.41
CA ASN A 52 -3.94 -2.04 12.51
C ASN A 52 -2.50 -1.49 12.63
N TYR A 53 -1.52 -2.18 12.04
CA TYR A 53 -0.18 -1.65 11.93
C TYR A 53 -0.02 -0.90 10.60
N VAL A 54 0.56 0.29 10.70
CA VAL A 54 0.95 1.11 9.56
C VAL A 54 2.47 1.31 9.61
N TYR A 55 3.13 0.90 8.57
CA TYR A 55 4.58 1.00 8.43
C TYR A 55 4.93 2.05 7.39
N VAL A 56 5.90 2.89 7.74
CA VAL A 56 6.46 3.91 6.84
C VAL A 56 7.94 3.66 6.72
N ASN A 57 8.45 3.56 5.51
CA ASN A 57 9.88 3.48 5.29
C ASN A 57 10.51 4.88 5.39
N ARG A 58 11.69 5.01 6.02
CA ARG A 58 12.38 6.31 6.11
C ARG A 58 12.70 6.90 4.74
N GLY A 59 12.85 6.06 3.71
CA GLY A 59 13.07 6.50 2.34
C GLY A 59 11.95 7.38 1.80
N LEU A 60 10.70 7.18 2.23
CA LEU A 60 9.56 8.00 1.86
C LEU A 60 9.75 9.46 2.30
N LEU A 61 10.34 9.68 3.48
CA LEU A 61 10.54 11.02 4.04
C LEU A 61 11.49 11.90 3.20
N ASN A 62 12.33 11.31 2.36
CA ASN A 62 13.19 12.06 1.44
C ASN A 62 12.44 12.68 0.26
N TYR A 63 11.21 12.26 0.03
CA TYR A 63 10.41 12.66 -1.13
C TYR A 63 9.21 13.54 -0.77
N VAL A 64 8.78 13.55 0.49
CA VAL A 64 7.72 14.46 0.94
C VAL A 64 8.27 15.88 1.07
N SER A 65 7.56 16.85 0.51
CA SER A 65 7.94 18.26 0.51
C SER A 65 7.27 19.05 1.64
N ASN A 66 6.19 18.51 2.21
CA ASN A 66 5.42 19.12 3.30
C ASN A 66 4.68 18.05 4.10
N GLU A 67 4.14 18.45 5.26
CA GLU A 67 3.40 17.57 6.15
C GLU A 67 2.13 17.00 5.51
N ALA A 68 1.42 17.80 4.70
CA ALA A 68 0.19 17.35 4.05
C ALA A 68 0.43 16.15 3.10
N GLN A 69 1.59 16.09 2.43
CA GLN A 69 1.98 14.93 1.62
C GLN A 69 2.24 13.70 2.48
N LEU A 70 2.86 13.84 3.65
CA LEU A 70 3.04 12.73 4.58
C LEU A 70 1.69 12.25 5.13
N VAL A 71 0.84 13.19 5.54
CA VAL A 71 -0.53 12.90 6.00
C VAL A 71 -1.33 12.19 4.91
N SER A 72 -1.16 12.54 3.64
CA SER A 72 -1.86 11.87 2.54
C SER A 72 -1.52 10.39 2.44
N VAL A 73 -0.25 10.03 2.64
CA VAL A 73 0.18 8.62 2.64
C VAL A 73 -0.37 7.89 3.86
N LEU A 74 -0.25 8.48 5.05
CA LEU A 74 -0.77 7.86 6.27
C LEU A 74 -2.30 7.69 6.21
N ALA A 75 -3.03 8.68 5.69
CA ALA A 75 -4.47 8.64 5.52
C ALA A 75 -4.91 7.54 4.54
N HIS A 76 -4.18 7.36 3.45
CA HIS A 76 -4.38 6.27 2.50
C HIS A 76 -4.19 4.89 3.16
N GLU A 77 -3.14 4.71 3.96
CA GLU A 77 -2.91 3.45 4.68
C GLU A 77 -3.96 3.16 5.75
N VAL A 78 -4.37 4.19 6.51
CA VAL A 78 -5.47 4.07 7.46
C VAL A 78 -6.78 3.72 6.75
N ALA A 79 -7.05 4.33 5.59
CA ALA A 79 -8.22 4.01 4.78
C ALA A 79 -8.24 2.54 4.32
N HIS A 80 -7.10 1.95 3.97
CA HIS A 80 -7.03 0.52 3.66
C HIS A 80 -7.47 -0.37 4.84
N ILE A 81 -7.14 0.02 6.06
CA ILE A 81 -7.57 -0.72 7.27
C ILE A 81 -9.06 -0.50 7.53
N THR A 82 -9.53 0.74 7.57
CA THR A 82 -10.92 1.09 7.90
C THR A 82 -11.92 0.55 6.88
N ARG A 83 -11.51 0.41 5.62
CA ARG A 83 -12.29 -0.20 4.53
C ARG A 83 -12.09 -1.72 4.39
N ASN A 84 -11.33 -2.34 5.31
CA ASN A 84 -11.05 -3.79 5.31
C ASN A 84 -10.38 -4.30 4.02
N HIS A 85 -9.61 -3.48 3.32
CA HIS A 85 -8.94 -3.86 2.08
C HIS A 85 -7.86 -4.92 2.31
N VAL A 86 -7.15 -4.84 3.43
CA VAL A 86 -6.08 -5.76 3.82
C VAL A 86 -6.61 -7.19 4.01
N LEU A 87 -7.74 -7.34 4.71
CA LEU A 87 -8.41 -8.62 4.91
C LEU A 87 -8.90 -9.22 3.59
N GLY A 88 -9.53 -8.39 2.76
CA GLY A 88 -10.13 -8.83 1.52
C GLY A 88 -9.16 -9.35 0.46
N GLN A 89 -7.91 -8.94 0.47
CA GLN A 89 -6.91 -9.38 -0.51
C GLN A 89 -6.38 -10.79 -0.24
N GLU A 90 -6.07 -11.11 1.03
CA GLU A 90 -5.59 -12.45 1.41
C GLU A 90 -6.67 -13.52 1.24
N GLU A 91 -7.91 -13.26 1.65
CA GLU A 91 -9.03 -14.17 1.49
C GLU A 91 -9.34 -14.43 0.01
N LYS A 92 -9.31 -13.40 -0.82
CA LYS A 92 -9.54 -13.51 -2.26
C LYS A 92 -8.43 -14.26 -2.97
N ALA A 93 -7.16 -14.02 -2.61
CA ALA A 93 -6.03 -14.75 -3.18
C ALA A 93 -6.09 -16.24 -2.80
N THR A 94 -6.47 -16.55 -1.56
CA THR A 94 -6.66 -17.93 -1.10
C THR A 94 -7.84 -18.60 -1.81
N GLY A 95 -8.98 -17.91 -1.92
CA GLY A 95 -10.16 -18.41 -2.63
C GLY A 95 -9.89 -18.67 -4.11
N ALA A 96 -9.21 -17.73 -4.80
CA ALA A 96 -8.82 -17.88 -6.19
C ALA A 96 -7.90 -19.09 -6.41
N LYS A 97 -6.93 -19.29 -5.52
CA LYS A 97 -6.01 -20.43 -5.56
C LYS A 97 -6.74 -21.78 -5.34
N ILE A 98 -7.68 -21.82 -4.39
CA ILE A 98 -8.50 -23.01 -4.14
C ILE A 98 -9.35 -23.35 -5.38
N ILE A 99 -10.05 -22.38 -5.95
CA ILE A 99 -10.90 -22.60 -7.14
C ILE A 99 -10.07 -23.09 -8.32
N SER A 100 -8.90 -22.49 -8.58
CA SER A 100 -8.01 -22.90 -9.67
C SER A 100 -7.44 -24.30 -9.47
N THR A 101 -7.12 -24.67 -8.23
CA THR A 101 -6.63 -26.01 -7.89
C THR A 101 -7.72 -27.06 -8.13
N ILE A 102 -8.96 -26.77 -7.71
CA ILE A 102 -10.10 -27.65 -7.94
C ILE A 102 -10.38 -27.80 -9.44
N ALA A 103 -10.41 -26.73 -10.21
CA ALA A 103 -10.63 -26.75 -11.64
C ALA A 103 -9.54 -27.55 -12.38
N GLY A 104 -8.27 -27.35 -12.02
CA GLY A 104 -7.15 -28.14 -12.56
C GLY A 104 -7.27 -29.65 -12.23
N ALA A 105 -7.60 -29.96 -10.99
CA ALA A 105 -7.77 -31.37 -10.54
C ALA A 105 -8.94 -32.07 -11.22
N LEU A 106 -10.07 -31.40 -11.40
CA LEU A 106 -11.26 -31.95 -12.06
C LEU A 106 -11.07 -32.16 -13.57
N SER A 107 -10.33 -31.27 -14.23
CA SER A 107 -10.05 -31.36 -15.67
C SER A 107 -8.88 -32.28 -16.01
N GLY A 108 -7.99 -32.54 -15.06
CA GLY A 108 -6.72 -33.22 -15.30
C GLY A 108 -5.76 -32.47 -16.22
N SER A 109 -6.02 -31.20 -16.52
CA SER A 109 -5.29 -30.37 -17.47
C SER A 109 -4.58 -29.22 -16.76
N SER A 110 -3.26 -29.11 -16.99
CA SER A 110 -2.46 -27.96 -16.55
C SER A 110 -2.88 -26.65 -17.23
N GLU A 111 -3.36 -26.73 -18.48
CA GLU A 111 -3.83 -25.57 -19.23
C GLU A 111 -5.09 -24.96 -18.59
N VAL A 112 -6.02 -25.78 -18.11
CA VAL A 112 -7.21 -25.32 -17.39
C VAL A 112 -6.82 -24.69 -16.05
N TYR A 113 -5.83 -25.26 -15.35
CA TYR A 113 -5.30 -24.65 -14.12
C TYR A 113 -4.70 -23.27 -14.39
N GLU A 114 -3.84 -23.15 -15.38
CA GLU A 114 -3.20 -21.88 -15.74
C GLU A 114 -4.20 -20.82 -16.20
N ALA A 115 -5.17 -21.19 -17.03
CA ALA A 115 -6.25 -20.29 -17.46
C ALA A 115 -7.11 -19.82 -16.29
N SER A 116 -7.45 -20.71 -15.36
CA SER A 116 -8.21 -20.40 -14.15
C SER A 116 -7.42 -19.45 -13.24
N MET A 117 -6.12 -19.66 -13.10
CA MET A 117 -5.23 -18.79 -12.32
C MET A 117 -5.08 -17.41 -12.97
N ALA A 118 -4.93 -17.34 -14.30
CA ALA A 118 -4.87 -16.07 -15.03
C ALA A 118 -6.15 -15.25 -14.86
N TYR A 119 -7.32 -15.91 -14.96
CA TYR A 119 -8.61 -15.28 -14.75
C TYR A 119 -8.79 -14.79 -13.30
N ALA A 120 -8.47 -15.64 -12.33
CA ALA A 120 -8.53 -15.28 -10.90
C ALA A 120 -7.61 -14.11 -10.56
N ASN A 121 -6.38 -14.11 -11.07
CA ASN A 121 -5.43 -12.99 -10.91
C ASN A 121 -5.94 -11.69 -11.58
N SER A 122 -6.63 -11.79 -12.71
CA SER A 122 -7.26 -10.65 -13.37
C SER A 122 -8.37 -10.04 -12.51
N LEU A 123 -9.20 -10.86 -11.86
CA LEU A 123 -10.24 -10.41 -10.94
C LEU A 123 -9.66 -9.75 -9.67
N ILE A 124 -8.57 -10.31 -9.14
CA ILE A 124 -7.87 -9.74 -7.97
C ILE A 124 -7.29 -8.36 -8.31
N LYS A 125 -6.62 -8.22 -9.46
CA LYS A 125 -6.07 -6.93 -9.93
C LYS A 125 -7.15 -5.88 -10.15
N GLY A 126 -8.28 -6.24 -10.75
CA GLY A 126 -9.39 -5.30 -10.96
C GLY A 126 -10.03 -4.80 -9.66
N ARG A 127 -10.10 -5.66 -8.64
CA ARG A 127 -10.58 -5.31 -7.30
C ARG A 127 -9.54 -4.49 -6.53
N GLY A 128 -8.24 -4.75 -6.74
CA GLY A 128 -7.16 -3.94 -6.21
C GLY A 128 -7.30 -2.47 -6.61
N ARG A 129 -7.54 -2.20 -7.90
CA ARG A 129 -7.76 -0.83 -8.40
C ARG A 129 -8.96 -0.14 -7.73
N LYS A 130 -10.07 -0.85 -7.54
CA LYS A 130 -11.22 -0.30 -6.83
C LYS A 130 -10.89 0.05 -5.39
N ASN A 131 -10.18 -0.83 -4.69
CA ASN A 131 -9.74 -0.60 -3.32
C ASN A 131 -8.79 0.61 -3.22
N GLU A 132 -7.90 0.78 -4.21
CA GLU A 132 -7.01 1.95 -4.27
C GLU A 132 -7.78 3.26 -4.42
N LEU A 133 -8.77 3.31 -5.34
CA LEU A 133 -9.61 4.48 -5.49
C LEU A 133 -10.43 4.78 -4.23
N GLU A 134 -10.98 3.76 -3.59
CA GLU A 134 -11.72 3.91 -2.33
C GLU A 134 -10.80 4.38 -1.19
N ALA A 135 -9.55 3.91 -1.13
CA ALA A 135 -8.57 4.37 -0.17
C ALA A 135 -8.14 5.83 -0.43
N ASP A 136 -7.98 6.23 -1.70
CA ASP A 136 -7.70 7.61 -2.07
C ASP A 136 -8.85 8.55 -1.67
N GLU A 137 -10.10 8.20 -2.01
CA GLU A 137 -11.28 9.00 -1.67
C GLU A 137 -11.43 9.13 -0.15
N THR A 138 -11.34 8.02 0.57
CA THR A 138 -11.46 7.99 2.04
C THR A 138 -10.30 8.74 2.71
N GLY A 139 -9.08 8.56 2.24
CA GLY A 139 -7.90 9.27 2.74
C GLY A 139 -8.00 10.79 2.53
N ALA A 140 -8.51 11.21 1.35
CA ALA A 140 -8.76 12.61 1.06
C ALA A 140 -9.84 13.22 1.99
N GLU A 141 -10.87 12.45 2.36
CA GLU A 141 -11.86 12.87 3.36
C GLU A 141 -11.24 13.06 4.75
N TYR A 142 -10.34 12.17 5.17
CA TYR A 142 -9.63 12.32 6.45
C TYR A 142 -8.74 13.56 6.45
N MET A 143 -8.00 13.81 5.36
CA MET A 143 -7.20 15.02 5.20
C MET A 143 -8.06 16.28 5.33
N ALA A 144 -9.20 16.33 4.64
CA ALA A 144 -10.12 17.47 4.71
C ALA A 144 -10.68 17.70 6.12
N LYS A 145 -11.03 16.64 6.86
CA LYS A 145 -11.49 16.74 8.25
C LYS A 145 -10.43 17.30 9.20
N LEU A 146 -9.15 17.05 8.91
CA LEU A 146 -8.01 17.57 9.66
C LEU A 146 -7.56 18.97 9.21
N GLY A 147 -8.18 19.51 8.15
CA GLY A 147 -7.85 20.84 7.61
C GLY A 147 -6.65 20.85 6.66
N TYR A 148 -6.18 19.68 6.21
CA TYR A 148 -5.18 19.56 5.15
C TYR A 148 -5.82 19.67 3.77
N GLU A 149 -5.04 20.18 2.80
CA GLU A 149 -5.48 20.29 1.41
C GLU A 149 -5.44 18.91 0.73
N PRO A 150 -6.59 18.30 0.35
CA PRO A 150 -6.63 16.95 -0.23
C PRO A 150 -5.88 16.81 -1.56
N THR A 151 -5.66 17.90 -2.30
CA THR A 151 -4.91 17.90 -3.56
C THR A 151 -3.45 17.52 -3.38
N GLU A 152 -2.90 17.62 -2.16
CA GLU A 152 -1.54 17.16 -1.86
C GLU A 152 -1.39 15.63 -1.99
N MET A 153 -2.48 14.88 -1.92
CA MET A 153 -2.48 13.45 -2.26
C MET A 153 -2.12 13.24 -3.75
N LEU A 154 -2.64 14.07 -4.65
CA LEU A 154 -2.29 13.98 -6.08
C LEU A 154 -0.82 14.33 -6.32
N SER A 155 -0.30 15.32 -5.59
CA SER A 155 1.11 15.69 -5.62
C SER A 155 2.00 14.51 -5.21
N MET A 156 1.64 13.82 -4.13
CA MET A 156 2.39 12.65 -3.65
C MET A 156 2.29 11.47 -4.63
N LEU A 157 1.13 11.21 -5.22
CA LEU A 157 0.96 10.20 -6.25
C LEU A 157 1.83 10.45 -7.49
N SER A 158 1.99 11.72 -7.89
CA SER A 158 2.90 12.09 -8.99
C SER A 158 4.34 11.78 -8.65
N ILE A 159 4.80 12.12 -7.46
CA ILE A 159 6.15 11.82 -6.97
C ILE A 159 6.41 10.31 -6.99
N MET A 160 5.49 9.50 -6.49
CA MET A 160 5.59 8.04 -6.48
C MET A 160 5.70 7.47 -7.90
N LYS A 161 4.90 7.97 -8.83
CA LYS A 161 4.92 7.55 -10.24
C LYS A 161 6.22 7.90 -10.93
N ASP A 162 6.76 9.08 -10.67
CA ASP A 162 8.04 9.53 -11.22
C ASP A 162 9.20 8.69 -10.67
N TYR A 163 9.17 8.38 -9.39
CA TYR A 163 10.14 7.48 -8.75
C TYR A 163 10.09 6.08 -9.36
N GLU A 164 8.91 5.50 -9.55
CA GLU A 164 8.76 4.19 -10.21
C GLU A 164 9.33 4.20 -11.63
N SER A 165 9.02 5.25 -12.39
CA SER A 165 9.52 5.43 -13.76
C SER A 165 11.04 5.53 -13.79
N TYR A 166 11.64 6.23 -12.85
CA TYR A 166 13.09 6.34 -12.69
C TYR A 166 13.73 4.99 -12.36
N GLN A 167 13.16 4.23 -11.41
CA GLN A 167 13.64 2.91 -11.04
C GLN A 167 13.59 1.92 -12.21
N LYS A 168 12.50 1.93 -12.98
CA LYS A 168 12.37 1.12 -14.20
C LYS A 168 13.44 1.45 -15.24
N LYS A 169 13.72 2.73 -15.47
CA LYS A 169 14.78 3.18 -16.40
C LYS A 169 16.17 2.73 -15.91
N GLN A 170 16.46 2.86 -14.63
CA GLN A 170 17.74 2.40 -14.06
C GLN A 170 17.92 0.89 -14.17
N ALA A 171 16.89 0.11 -13.91
CA ALA A 171 16.95 -1.33 -14.04
C ALA A 171 17.22 -1.75 -15.50
N THR A 172 16.52 -1.14 -16.45
CA THR A 172 16.73 -1.38 -17.88
C THR A 172 18.16 -1.03 -18.31
N SER A 173 18.72 0.08 -17.84
CA SER A 173 20.10 0.49 -18.17
C SER A 173 21.16 -0.47 -17.60
N ARG A 174 20.85 -1.21 -16.55
CA ARG A 174 21.71 -2.23 -15.94
C ARG A 174 21.49 -3.63 -16.52
N GLY A 175 20.68 -3.79 -17.57
CA GLY A 175 20.37 -5.07 -18.19
C GLY A 175 19.46 -5.98 -17.37
N VAL A 176 18.79 -5.44 -16.35
CA VAL A 176 17.82 -6.18 -15.51
C VAL A 176 16.47 -6.11 -16.18
N THR A 177 16.01 -7.22 -16.76
CA THR A 177 14.74 -7.31 -17.50
C THR A 177 13.49 -7.28 -16.61
N ARG A 178 13.63 -7.59 -15.31
CA ARG A 178 12.56 -7.49 -14.30
C ARG A 178 13.15 -6.92 -13.02
N PRO A 179 13.09 -5.60 -12.78
CA PRO A 179 13.49 -5.05 -11.51
C PRO A 179 12.53 -5.60 -10.43
N THR A 180 13.11 -6.14 -9.37
CA THR A 180 12.34 -6.42 -8.16
C THR A 180 12.05 -5.05 -7.52
N TYR A 181 10.91 -4.47 -7.89
CA TYR A 181 10.46 -3.21 -7.33
C TYR A 181 9.67 -3.49 -6.05
N HIS A 182 10.13 -2.94 -4.94
CA HIS A 182 9.50 -3.02 -3.63
C HIS A 182 8.85 -1.70 -3.20
N GLY A 183 8.51 -0.83 -4.15
CA GLY A 183 7.87 0.45 -3.86
C GLY A 183 6.34 0.35 -3.74
N VAL A 184 5.70 1.49 -3.45
CA VAL A 184 4.25 1.63 -3.17
C VAL A 184 3.36 0.94 -4.21
N PHE A 185 3.68 1.00 -5.51
CA PHE A 185 2.88 0.35 -6.54
C PHE A 185 3.01 -1.19 -6.61
N SER A 186 3.94 -1.80 -5.85
CA SER A 186 3.96 -3.26 -5.68
C SER A 186 2.96 -3.72 -4.63
N SER A 187 2.73 -2.92 -3.60
CA SER A 187 1.69 -3.12 -2.58
C SER A 187 0.34 -2.53 -3.00
N HIS A 188 0.34 -1.48 -3.84
CA HIS A 188 -0.84 -0.73 -4.30
C HIS A 188 -0.93 -0.65 -5.83
N PRO A 189 -1.30 -1.74 -6.54
CA PRO A 189 -1.33 -1.78 -7.99
C PRO A 189 -2.47 -0.93 -8.56
N ARG A 190 -2.13 0.15 -9.27
CA ARG A 190 -3.08 1.07 -9.94
C ARG A 190 -3.28 0.76 -11.43
N ASN A 191 -2.55 -0.23 -11.99
CA ASN A 191 -2.59 -0.60 -13.41
C ASN A 191 -3.34 -1.91 -13.65
#